data_d79e61d3d36d53f21875a598c4c08f44
#
_entry.id   d79e61d3d36d53f21875a598c4c08f44
#
_cell.length_a   1.000
_cell.length_b   1.000
_cell.length_c   1.000
_cell.angle_alpha   90.00
_cell.angle_beta   90.00
_cell.angle_gamma   90.00
#
_symmetry.space_group_name_H-M   'P 1'
#
loop_
_entity.id
_entity.type
_entity.pdbx_description
1 polymer ?
#
loop_
_entity_poly.entity_id
_entity_poly.type
_entity_poly.pdbx_seq_one_letter_code
_entity_poly.pdbx_strand_id
1 'polypeptide(L)'
;MNKNFWDQVHSLNHAAEPFAIATVVRCEKPTSAKPGAKAIITANGALRGWIGGACAEPIVRQEAMKALRDGKPRFLRIGPSVSDEVKSEAGVIEFLMTCHSGGTLEIYIEPVMPQPQLILIGESPVVEALVRLGRAINFFVVAIDPDATQERFPEADKILAELDLSQLKFTPQTYIVVATHGKYDERALEQILATEAPYVAFVTSKKRGQAAIDYLREIGVPAEKLARIKFPAGLDIGAQTPDEIAVSILAEMVQIRRRPPSIKLPMLTVKASQSAPIALVEMKGQAKDPICGMIVEMATARYTSLYEDETYYFCCAGCKQKFDREPEKYKEQVISDQ
;
A
#
# COMPACT_ATOMS: atom_id res chain seq x y z
N MET A 1 17.48 0.00 -24.49
CA MET A 1 16.59 -0.36 -23.35
C MET A 1 17.35 -1.36 -22.49
N ASN A 2 17.60 -1.03 -21.22
CA ASN A 2 18.54 -1.77 -20.36
C ASN A 2 17.99 -3.17 -20.03
N LYS A 3 18.70 -4.24 -20.40
CA LYS A 3 18.37 -5.62 -19.97
C LYS A 3 18.10 -5.70 -18.46
N ASN A 4 18.86 -4.92 -17.70
CA ASN A 4 18.77 -4.84 -16.24
C ASN A 4 17.44 -4.29 -15.69
N PHE A 5 16.68 -3.46 -16.42
CA PHE A 5 15.38 -2.92 -15.95
C PHE A 5 14.31 -4.01 -15.91
N TRP A 6 14.13 -4.75 -16.99
CA TRP A 6 13.12 -5.79 -17.07
C TRP A 6 13.46 -7.01 -16.21
N ASP A 7 14.75 -7.31 -16.02
CA ASP A 7 15.20 -8.35 -15.08
C ASP A 7 14.82 -7.98 -13.63
N GLN A 8 14.94 -6.70 -13.26
CA GLN A 8 14.50 -6.21 -11.95
C GLN A 8 12.98 -6.27 -11.80
N VAL A 9 12.21 -5.84 -12.82
CA VAL A 9 10.74 -5.97 -12.84
C VAL A 9 10.34 -7.42 -12.65
N HIS A 10 10.97 -8.34 -13.41
CA HIS A 10 10.70 -9.77 -13.30
C HIS A 10 11.02 -10.31 -11.89
N SER A 11 12.16 -9.92 -11.33
CA SER A 11 12.59 -10.33 -9.98
C SER A 11 11.60 -9.87 -8.90
N LEU A 12 11.17 -8.60 -8.94
CA LEU A 12 10.20 -8.05 -7.99
C LEU A 12 8.83 -8.72 -8.12
N ASN A 13 8.40 -8.96 -9.35
CA ASN A 13 7.14 -9.64 -9.62
C ASN A 13 7.16 -11.08 -9.10
N HIS A 14 8.26 -11.80 -9.34
CA HIS A 14 8.45 -13.16 -8.83
C HIS A 14 8.54 -13.21 -7.29
N ALA A 15 9.13 -12.17 -6.69
CA ALA A 15 9.19 -12.03 -5.23
C ALA A 15 7.83 -11.64 -4.60
N ALA A 16 6.80 -11.36 -5.42
CA ALA A 16 5.52 -10.81 -5.01
C ALA A 16 5.66 -9.51 -4.19
N GLU A 17 6.65 -8.68 -4.52
CA GLU A 17 6.88 -7.37 -3.90
C GLU A 17 6.16 -6.28 -4.70
N PRO A 18 5.38 -5.39 -4.04
CA PRO A 18 4.76 -4.28 -4.74
C PRO A 18 5.82 -3.24 -5.15
N PHE A 19 5.69 -2.72 -6.37
CA PHE A 19 6.54 -1.65 -6.89
C PHE A 19 5.76 -0.78 -7.86
N ALA A 20 6.26 0.43 -8.14
CA ALA A 20 5.71 1.28 -9.17
C ALA A 20 6.72 1.49 -10.30
N ILE A 21 6.21 1.59 -11.52
CA ILE A 21 6.99 1.98 -12.70
C ILE A 21 6.66 3.42 -13.04
N ALA A 22 7.65 4.32 -12.96
CA ALA A 22 7.54 5.66 -13.47
C ALA A 22 8.11 5.72 -14.89
N THR A 23 7.34 6.28 -15.83
CA THR A 23 7.74 6.43 -17.23
C THR A 23 7.61 7.89 -17.64
N VAL A 24 8.68 8.50 -18.14
CA VAL A 24 8.64 9.81 -18.79
C VAL A 24 7.90 9.67 -20.12
N VAL A 25 6.72 10.26 -20.20
CA VAL A 25 5.86 10.21 -21.40
C VAL A 25 6.24 11.33 -22.36
N ARG A 26 6.43 12.53 -21.81
CA ARG A 26 6.76 13.73 -22.58
C ARG A 26 7.73 14.60 -21.78
N CYS A 27 8.58 15.33 -22.50
CA CYS A 27 9.41 16.36 -21.90
C CYS A 27 9.59 17.55 -22.85
N GLU A 28 9.61 18.75 -22.28
CA GLU A 28 9.91 19.99 -22.98
C GLU A 28 11.24 20.54 -22.44
N LYS A 29 12.13 20.91 -23.36
CA LYS A 29 13.47 21.43 -22.99
C LYS A 29 13.38 22.79 -22.31
N PRO A 30 14.35 23.12 -21.47
CA PRO A 30 15.54 22.34 -21.14
C PRO A 30 15.29 21.30 -20.03
N THR A 31 15.62 20.04 -20.27
CA THR A 31 15.58 18.96 -19.30
C THR A 31 16.59 17.86 -19.65
N SER A 32 17.11 17.17 -18.64
CA SER A 32 18.00 16.00 -18.82
C SER A 32 17.24 14.71 -19.11
N ALA A 33 15.93 14.67 -18.81
CA ALA A 33 15.09 13.51 -19.08
C ALA A 33 14.81 13.35 -20.57
N LYS A 34 14.48 12.12 -20.96
CA LYS A 34 14.07 11.79 -22.33
C LYS A 34 12.78 10.97 -22.29
N PRO A 35 11.86 11.15 -23.26
CA PRO A 35 10.69 10.30 -23.38
C PRO A 35 11.09 8.82 -23.43
N GLY A 36 10.34 7.98 -22.73
CA GLY A 36 10.64 6.54 -22.59
C GLY A 36 11.63 6.19 -21.48
N ALA A 37 12.23 7.19 -20.81
CA ALA A 37 13.03 6.93 -19.60
C ALA A 37 12.15 6.34 -18.50
N LYS A 38 12.69 5.38 -17.75
CA LYS A 38 11.94 4.62 -16.74
C LYS A 38 12.71 4.50 -15.43
N ALA A 39 11.96 4.45 -14.34
CA ALA A 39 12.46 4.07 -13.03
C ALA A 39 11.48 3.12 -12.33
N ILE A 40 12.01 2.26 -11.47
CA ILE A 40 11.26 1.42 -10.53
C ILE A 40 11.32 2.09 -9.17
N ILE A 41 10.19 2.22 -8.51
CA ILE A 41 10.09 2.67 -7.14
C ILE A 41 9.54 1.50 -6.30
N THR A 42 10.34 1.00 -5.38
CA THR A 42 9.99 -0.12 -4.51
C THR A 42 9.13 0.33 -3.31
N ALA A 43 8.51 -0.60 -2.60
CA ALA A 43 7.64 -0.30 -1.45
C ALA A 43 8.34 0.47 -0.31
N ASN A 44 9.66 0.34 -0.18
CA ASN A 44 10.45 1.11 0.78
C ASN A 44 10.91 2.48 0.24
N GLY A 45 10.42 2.89 -0.95
CA GLY A 45 10.73 4.17 -1.57
C GLY A 45 12.08 4.24 -2.29
N ALA A 46 12.82 3.13 -2.44
CA ALA A 46 14.05 3.15 -3.23
C ALA A 46 13.74 3.31 -4.73
N LEU A 47 14.40 4.27 -5.39
CA LEU A 47 14.27 4.51 -6.82
C LEU A 47 15.46 3.91 -7.56
N ARG A 48 15.18 3.11 -8.59
CA ARG A 48 16.18 2.48 -9.47
C ARG A 48 15.86 2.83 -10.92
N GLY A 49 16.78 3.46 -11.61
CA GLY A 49 16.60 3.95 -12.96
C GLY A 49 16.79 5.46 -13.07
N TRP A 50 16.26 6.08 -14.13
CA TRP A 50 16.41 7.52 -14.37
C TRP A 50 15.14 8.09 -15.01
N ILE A 51 14.60 9.15 -14.42
CA ILE A 51 13.39 9.84 -14.87
C ILE A 51 13.55 11.37 -14.93
N GLY A 52 14.75 11.87 -14.72
CA GLY A 52 15.05 13.29 -14.65
C GLY A 52 15.99 13.63 -13.49
N GLY A 53 16.28 14.91 -13.32
CA GLY A 53 17.18 15.41 -12.28
C GLY A 53 16.57 15.39 -10.87
N ALA A 54 17.38 15.87 -9.91
CA ALA A 54 17.07 15.87 -8.48
C ALA A 54 15.75 16.58 -8.10
N CYS A 55 15.22 17.46 -8.95
CA CYS A 55 13.94 18.16 -8.68
C CYS A 55 12.71 17.27 -8.92
N ALA A 56 12.76 16.34 -9.88
CA ALA A 56 11.62 15.48 -10.22
C ALA A 56 11.57 14.23 -9.35
N GLU A 57 12.73 13.69 -8.94
CA GLU A 57 12.84 12.43 -8.22
C GLU A 57 12.04 12.40 -6.91
N PRO A 58 12.10 13.41 -6.01
CA PRO A 58 11.32 13.39 -4.77
C PRO A 58 9.82 13.38 -5.01
N ILE A 59 9.34 14.15 -5.98
CA ILE A 59 7.93 14.24 -6.37
C ILE A 59 7.45 12.87 -6.86
N VAL A 60 8.20 12.29 -7.81
CA VAL A 60 7.85 10.96 -8.36
C VAL A 60 7.87 9.88 -7.30
N ARG A 61 8.85 9.89 -6.40
CA ARG A 61 8.94 8.95 -5.28
C ARG A 61 7.72 9.07 -4.36
N GLN A 62 7.35 10.28 -3.97
CA GLN A 62 6.19 10.53 -3.12
C GLN A 62 4.89 10.05 -3.77
N GLU A 63 4.67 10.38 -5.04
CA GLU A 63 3.46 10.00 -5.76
C GLU A 63 3.42 8.50 -6.07
N ALA A 64 4.58 7.87 -6.34
CA ALA A 64 4.68 6.41 -6.48
C ALA A 64 4.30 5.68 -5.17
N MET A 65 4.75 6.19 -4.02
CA MET A 65 4.37 5.64 -2.71
C MET A 65 2.87 5.79 -2.42
N LYS A 66 2.24 6.88 -2.88
CA LYS A 66 0.79 7.03 -2.81
C LYS A 66 0.08 6.06 -3.76
N ALA A 67 0.58 5.90 -4.99
CA ALA A 67 0.06 4.94 -5.97
C ALA A 67 0.11 3.49 -5.45
N LEU A 68 1.21 3.11 -4.78
CA LEU A 68 1.34 1.80 -4.14
C LEU A 68 0.36 1.58 -2.98
N ARG A 69 -0.02 2.64 -2.26
CA ARG A 69 -0.98 2.54 -1.15
C ARG A 69 -2.42 2.38 -1.62
N ASP A 70 -2.82 3.11 -2.65
CA ASP A 70 -4.22 3.12 -3.12
C ASP A 70 -4.46 2.27 -4.38
N GLY A 71 -3.38 1.73 -4.96
CA GLY A 71 -3.43 0.90 -6.17
C GLY A 71 -3.85 1.67 -7.43
N LYS A 72 -3.79 3.03 -7.42
CA LYS A 72 -4.23 3.87 -8.54
C LYS A 72 -3.04 4.44 -9.31
N PRO A 73 -3.06 4.40 -10.63
CA PRO A 73 -2.05 5.07 -11.45
C PRO A 73 -2.13 6.58 -11.28
N ARG A 74 -1.03 7.28 -11.59
CA ARG A 74 -0.92 8.73 -11.49
C ARG A 74 -0.28 9.29 -12.75
N PHE A 75 -0.80 10.42 -13.19
CA PHE A 75 -0.19 11.19 -14.27
C PHE A 75 0.27 12.52 -13.70
N LEU A 76 1.59 12.75 -13.75
CA LEU A 76 2.22 13.94 -13.19
C LEU A 76 2.67 14.88 -14.28
N ARG A 77 2.47 16.16 -14.09
CA ARG A 77 3.09 17.25 -14.86
C ARG A 77 3.94 18.09 -13.91
N ILE A 78 5.25 18.16 -14.18
CA ILE A 78 6.21 18.91 -13.38
C ILE A 78 6.79 19.99 -14.28
N GLY A 79 6.49 21.25 -14.00
CA GLY A 79 6.86 22.37 -14.88
C GLY A 79 7.21 23.65 -14.13
N PRO A 80 7.70 24.69 -14.86
CA PRO A 80 8.08 25.98 -14.28
C PRO A 80 6.90 26.82 -13.81
N SER A 81 5.69 26.51 -14.24
CA SER A 81 4.44 27.15 -13.81
C SER A 81 3.39 26.07 -13.56
N VAL A 82 2.63 26.24 -12.49
CA VAL A 82 1.34 25.58 -12.30
C VAL A 82 0.30 26.56 -12.85
N SER A 83 -0.59 26.12 -13.73
CA SER A 83 -1.64 26.98 -14.22
C SER A 83 -2.56 27.37 -13.06
N ASP A 84 -2.79 28.69 -12.86
CA ASP A 84 -3.75 29.19 -11.86
C ASP A 84 -5.19 28.73 -12.15
N GLU A 85 -5.45 28.29 -13.35
CA GLU A 85 -6.63 27.53 -13.72
C GLU A 85 -6.41 26.03 -13.43
N VAL A 86 -6.35 25.67 -12.15
CA VAL A 86 -6.47 24.26 -11.71
C VAL A 86 -7.92 23.81 -11.88
N LYS A 87 -8.39 23.75 -13.08
CA LYS A 87 -9.21 22.65 -13.54
C LYS A 87 -8.22 21.61 -14.01
N SER A 88 -7.75 20.77 -13.06
CA SER A 88 -7.04 19.55 -13.42
C SER A 88 -7.87 18.89 -14.53
N GLU A 89 -7.34 18.86 -15.74
CA GLU A 89 -7.86 17.90 -16.73
C GLU A 89 -7.94 16.59 -15.98
N ALA A 90 -9.10 15.97 -15.94
CA ALA A 90 -9.42 14.90 -15.03
C ALA A 90 -8.26 13.88 -14.96
N GLY A 91 -7.50 13.86 -13.86
CA GLY A 91 -6.46 12.88 -13.61
C GLY A 91 -5.00 13.36 -13.70
N VAL A 92 -4.71 14.60 -14.04
CA VAL A 92 -3.34 15.15 -14.07
C VAL A 92 -3.02 15.84 -12.74
N ILE A 93 -1.90 15.48 -12.12
CA ILE A 93 -1.41 16.12 -10.89
C ILE A 93 -0.24 17.03 -11.26
N GLU A 94 -0.41 18.33 -11.07
CA GLU A 94 0.59 19.33 -11.42
C GLU A 94 1.49 19.68 -10.24
N PHE A 95 2.79 19.80 -10.53
CA PHE A 95 3.81 20.19 -9.57
C PHE A 95 4.70 21.30 -10.14
N LEU A 96 5.01 22.27 -9.27
CA LEU A 96 5.96 23.32 -9.63
C LEU A 96 7.38 22.75 -9.61
N MET A 97 8.11 22.92 -10.71
CA MET A 97 9.53 22.58 -10.77
C MET A 97 10.33 23.69 -10.07
N THR A 98 11.04 23.32 -8.99
CA THR A 98 11.80 24.27 -8.17
C THR A 98 13.20 24.60 -8.73
N CYS A 99 13.66 23.89 -9.76
CA CYS A 99 14.97 24.15 -10.36
C CYS A 99 14.91 25.16 -11.52
N HIS A 100 16.05 25.79 -11.81
CA HIS A 100 16.21 26.82 -12.85
C HIS A 100 16.14 26.27 -14.29
N SER A 101 15.91 24.99 -14.50
CA SER A 101 15.96 24.37 -15.84
C SER A 101 14.80 24.82 -16.75
N GLY A 102 13.67 25.26 -16.19
CA GLY A 102 12.55 25.81 -16.97
C GLY A 102 11.83 24.81 -17.89
N GLY A 103 12.21 23.55 -17.90
CA GLY A 103 11.57 22.51 -18.74
C GLY A 103 10.33 21.92 -18.08
N THR A 104 9.54 21.17 -18.87
CA THR A 104 8.36 20.43 -18.37
C THR A 104 8.59 18.93 -18.52
N LEU A 105 8.14 18.17 -17.52
CA LEU A 105 8.14 16.71 -17.52
C LEU A 105 6.72 16.21 -17.31
N GLU A 106 6.30 15.28 -18.15
CA GLU A 106 5.07 14.51 -17.98
C GLU A 106 5.47 13.05 -17.70
N ILE A 107 5.03 12.55 -16.53
CA ILE A 107 5.43 11.24 -16.02
C ILE A 107 4.19 10.45 -15.66
N TYR A 108 4.09 9.25 -16.21
CA TYR A 108 3.07 8.28 -15.82
C TYR A 108 3.65 7.31 -14.79
N ILE A 109 2.94 7.13 -13.68
CA ILE A 109 3.29 6.19 -12.61
C ILE A 109 2.24 5.10 -12.57
N GLU A 110 2.69 3.88 -12.79
CA GLU A 110 1.87 2.67 -12.76
C GLU A 110 2.26 1.82 -11.54
N PRO A 111 1.34 1.61 -10.57
CA PRO A 111 1.59 0.68 -9.47
C PRO A 111 1.42 -0.76 -9.97
N VAL A 112 2.43 -1.59 -9.71
CA VAL A 112 2.42 -3.03 -9.95
C VAL A 112 2.23 -3.73 -8.62
N MET A 113 1.01 -4.21 -8.39
CA MET A 113 0.65 -4.91 -7.16
C MET A 113 0.82 -6.41 -7.35
N PRO A 114 1.30 -7.14 -6.33
CA PRO A 114 1.35 -8.59 -6.40
C PRO A 114 -0.06 -9.16 -6.61
N GLN A 115 -0.13 -10.31 -7.24
CA GLN A 115 -1.38 -11.05 -7.37
C GLN A 115 -1.94 -11.35 -5.99
N PRO A 116 -3.24 -11.07 -5.73
CA PRO A 116 -3.84 -11.39 -4.44
C PRO A 116 -3.82 -12.90 -4.20
N GLN A 117 -3.52 -13.30 -2.97
CA GLN A 117 -3.41 -14.70 -2.59
C GLN A 117 -4.67 -15.16 -1.86
N LEU A 118 -5.19 -16.31 -2.27
CA LEU A 118 -6.33 -16.98 -1.64
C LEU A 118 -5.85 -18.33 -1.09
N ILE A 119 -5.79 -18.44 0.23
CA ILE A 119 -5.43 -19.65 0.94
C ILE A 119 -6.70 -20.32 1.42
N LEU A 120 -6.94 -21.54 0.98
CA LEU A 120 -8.12 -22.34 1.26
C LEU A 120 -7.73 -23.53 2.11
N ILE A 121 -8.32 -23.64 3.30
CA ILE A 121 -8.03 -24.72 4.25
C ILE A 121 -9.27 -25.60 4.40
N GLY A 122 -9.12 -26.86 4.00
CA GLY A 122 -10.17 -27.85 3.96
C GLY A 122 -10.48 -28.38 2.58
N GLU A 123 -11.39 -29.34 2.51
CA GLU A 123 -11.76 -30.07 1.30
C GLU A 123 -13.27 -29.99 0.94
N SER A 124 -13.98 -29.02 1.54
CA SER A 124 -15.42 -28.89 1.32
C SER A 124 -15.78 -28.49 -0.12
N PRO A 125 -17.02 -28.76 -0.60
CA PRO A 125 -17.48 -28.28 -1.90
C PRO A 125 -17.34 -26.77 -2.09
N VAL A 126 -17.40 -25.99 -1.01
CA VAL A 126 -17.16 -24.55 -1.04
C VAL A 126 -15.70 -24.26 -1.38
N VAL A 127 -14.74 -25.07 -0.88
CA VAL A 127 -13.32 -24.92 -1.25
C VAL A 127 -13.11 -25.19 -2.73
N GLU A 128 -13.71 -26.24 -3.28
CA GLU A 128 -13.64 -26.56 -4.71
C GLU A 128 -14.17 -25.40 -5.58
N ALA A 129 -15.32 -24.85 -5.18
CA ALA A 129 -15.89 -23.67 -5.85
C ALA A 129 -14.97 -22.44 -5.73
N LEU A 130 -14.37 -22.20 -4.55
CA LEU A 130 -13.45 -21.10 -4.32
C LEU A 130 -12.15 -21.23 -5.13
N VAL A 131 -11.62 -22.44 -5.30
CA VAL A 131 -10.46 -22.70 -6.16
C VAL A 131 -10.75 -22.24 -7.58
N ARG A 132 -11.83 -22.76 -8.18
CA ARG A 132 -12.23 -22.45 -9.55
C ARG A 132 -12.53 -20.97 -9.76
N LEU A 133 -13.39 -20.40 -8.92
CA LEU A 133 -13.81 -19.00 -9.03
C LEU A 133 -12.70 -18.01 -8.65
N GLY A 134 -11.88 -18.34 -7.68
CA GLY A 134 -10.73 -17.55 -7.28
C GLY A 134 -9.72 -17.38 -8.42
N ARG A 135 -9.42 -18.47 -9.14
CA ARG A 135 -8.58 -18.43 -10.34
C ARG A 135 -9.19 -17.57 -11.43
N ALA A 136 -10.48 -17.72 -11.67
CA ALA A 136 -11.20 -16.94 -12.70
C ALA A 136 -11.10 -15.41 -12.48
N ILE A 137 -11.00 -14.98 -11.22
CA ILE A 137 -10.81 -13.55 -10.88
C ILE A 137 -9.36 -13.19 -10.47
N ASN A 138 -8.41 -14.00 -10.95
CA ASN A 138 -6.97 -13.74 -10.87
C ASN A 138 -6.38 -13.73 -9.44
N PHE A 139 -6.84 -14.62 -8.55
CA PHE A 139 -6.12 -14.94 -7.31
C PHE A 139 -5.04 -16.00 -7.56
N PHE A 140 -3.94 -15.92 -6.84
CA PHE A 140 -3.03 -17.04 -6.63
C PHE A 140 -3.64 -17.96 -5.57
N VAL A 141 -4.08 -19.14 -5.96
CA VAL A 141 -4.87 -20.04 -5.10
C VAL A 141 -4.00 -21.13 -4.52
N VAL A 142 -4.01 -21.22 -3.19
CA VAL A 142 -3.36 -22.29 -2.43
C VAL A 142 -4.43 -23.12 -1.73
N ALA A 143 -4.47 -24.42 -2.01
CA ALA A 143 -5.34 -25.39 -1.31
C ALA A 143 -4.51 -26.16 -0.27
N ILE A 144 -5.03 -26.27 0.95
CA ILE A 144 -4.37 -26.95 2.07
C ILE A 144 -5.36 -27.91 2.72
N ASP A 145 -5.11 -29.21 2.57
CA ASP A 145 -5.84 -30.27 3.24
C ASP A 145 -5.05 -31.58 3.12
N PRO A 146 -5.08 -32.49 4.11
CA PRO A 146 -4.42 -33.81 4.00
C PRO A 146 -4.83 -34.60 2.76
N ASP A 147 -6.08 -34.46 2.32
CA ASP A 147 -6.63 -35.13 1.14
C ASP A 147 -6.62 -34.27 -0.13
N ALA A 148 -5.92 -33.12 -0.12
CA ALA A 148 -5.81 -32.24 -1.28
C ALA A 148 -4.92 -32.85 -2.37
N THR A 149 -5.46 -33.00 -3.58
CA THR A 149 -4.74 -33.49 -4.75
C THR A 149 -4.95 -32.57 -5.96
N GLN A 150 -4.04 -32.67 -6.95
CA GLN A 150 -4.18 -31.91 -8.19
C GLN A 150 -5.42 -32.32 -9.00
N GLU A 151 -5.86 -33.57 -8.86
CA GLU A 151 -7.10 -34.03 -9.51
C GLU A 151 -8.33 -33.34 -8.93
N ARG A 152 -8.33 -33.16 -7.60
CA ARG A 152 -9.44 -32.52 -6.90
C ARG A 152 -9.46 -31.00 -7.06
N PHE A 153 -8.30 -30.38 -7.10
CA PHE A 153 -8.13 -28.94 -7.22
C PHE A 153 -7.28 -28.56 -8.44
N PRO A 154 -7.77 -28.85 -9.67
CA PRO A 154 -6.97 -28.69 -10.89
C PRO A 154 -6.55 -27.24 -11.17
N GLU A 155 -7.32 -26.25 -10.71
CA GLU A 155 -7.02 -24.83 -10.89
C GLU A 155 -6.21 -24.20 -9.72
N ALA A 156 -5.84 -24.98 -8.68
CA ALA A 156 -4.99 -24.48 -7.62
C ALA A 156 -3.55 -24.27 -8.12
N ASP A 157 -2.95 -23.11 -7.80
CA ASP A 157 -1.55 -22.83 -8.14
C ASP A 157 -0.57 -23.60 -7.25
N LYS A 158 -0.98 -23.89 -6.02
CA LYS A 158 -0.19 -24.65 -5.04
C LYS A 158 -1.10 -25.50 -4.17
N ILE A 159 -0.65 -26.71 -3.91
CA ILE A 159 -1.33 -27.66 -3.01
C ILE A 159 -0.36 -28.05 -1.90
N LEU A 160 -0.87 -28.04 -0.66
CA LEU A 160 -0.15 -28.49 0.52
C LEU A 160 -0.98 -29.55 1.23
N ALA A 161 -0.39 -30.72 1.46
CA ALA A 161 -1.03 -31.80 2.20
C ALA A 161 -0.99 -31.59 3.73
N GLU A 162 -0.17 -30.68 4.20
CA GLU A 162 -0.03 -30.35 5.61
C GLU A 162 -0.33 -28.88 5.85
N LEU A 163 -0.95 -28.60 7.01
CA LEU A 163 -1.19 -27.24 7.44
C LEU A 163 0.12 -26.61 7.98
N ASP A 164 1.05 -26.38 7.07
CA ASP A 164 2.31 -25.67 7.33
C ASP A 164 2.31 -24.31 6.65
N LEU A 165 1.90 -23.30 7.40
CA LEU A 165 1.83 -21.93 6.93
C LEU A 165 3.21 -21.24 6.79
N SER A 166 4.29 -21.85 7.29
CA SER A 166 5.65 -21.33 7.18
C SER A 166 6.17 -21.31 5.73
N GLN A 167 5.60 -22.18 4.88
CA GLN A 167 5.90 -22.26 3.45
C GLN A 167 5.24 -21.17 2.60
N LEU A 168 4.45 -20.30 3.22
CA LEU A 168 3.69 -19.27 2.55
C LEU A 168 4.18 -17.87 2.95
N LYS A 169 4.22 -16.96 1.98
CA LYS A 169 4.45 -15.55 2.25
C LYS A 169 3.10 -14.85 2.43
N PHE A 170 2.97 -14.12 3.52
CA PHE A 170 1.78 -13.30 3.76
C PHE A 170 2.01 -11.87 3.27
N THR A 171 1.04 -11.34 2.55
CA THR A 171 1.03 -9.96 2.05
C THR A 171 -0.24 -9.26 2.53
N PRO A 172 -0.35 -7.93 2.42
CA PRO A 172 -1.61 -7.23 2.68
C PRO A 172 -2.78 -7.67 1.78
N GLN A 173 -2.51 -8.45 0.73
CA GLN A 173 -3.50 -9.03 -0.17
C GLN A 173 -3.62 -10.55 -0.01
N THR A 174 -3.33 -11.09 1.18
CA THR A 174 -3.55 -12.51 1.51
C THR A 174 -4.90 -12.67 2.20
N TYR A 175 -5.72 -13.55 1.66
CA TYR A 175 -7.06 -13.89 2.15
C TYR A 175 -7.09 -15.36 2.51
N ILE A 176 -7.60 -15.70 3.68
CA ILE A 176 -7.66 -17.08 4.15
C ILE A 176 -9.12 -17.48 4.39
N VAL A 177 -9.49 -18.65 3.91
CA VAL A 177 -10.81 -19.26 4.17
C VAL A 177 -10.63 -20.62 4.80
N VAL A 178 -11.28 -20.82 5.93
CA VAL A 178 -11.34 -22.13 6.64
C VAL A 178 -12.70 -22.75 6.38
N ALA A 179 -12.70 -23.97 5.82
CA ALA A 179 -13.90 -24.74 5.50
C ALA A 179 -13.66 -26.26 5.64
N THR A 180 -13.20 -26.70 6.82
CA THR A 180 -12.78 -28.06 7.12
C THR A 180 -13.94 -28.97 7.53
N HIS A 181 -15.18 -28.49 7.51
CA HIS A 181 -16.37 -29.21 7.97
C HIS A 181 -16.28 -29.75 9.42
N GLY A 182 -15.46 -29.10 10.27
CA GLY A 182 -15.31 -29.49 11.64
C GLY A 182 -14.28 -30.56 11.93
N LYS A 183 -13.51 -30.97 10.94
CA LYS A 183 -12.47 -31.96 11.15
C LYS A 183 -11.32 -31.43 12.02
N TYR A 184 -10.92 -30.15 11.77
CA TYR A 184 -9.80 -29.48 12.47
C TYR A 184 -9.91 -27.96 12.46
N ASP A 185 -11.13 -27.41 12.54
CA ASP A 185 -11.41 -25.98 12.49
C ASP A 185 -10.58 -25.17 13.50
N GLU A 186 -10.62 -25.58 14.78
CA GLU A 186 -9.98 -24.86 15.87
C GLU A 186 -8.46 -24.82 15.70
N ARG A 187 -7.85 -25.94 15.32
CA ARG A 187 -6.41 -26.03 15.05
C ARG A 187 -6.00 -25.16 13.87
N ALA A 188 -6.82 -25.13 12.80
CA ALA A 188 -6.57 -24.29 11.65
C ALA A 188 -6.65 -22.81 12.02
N LEU A 189 -7.68 -22.39 12.74
CA LEU A 189 -7.87 -21.02 13.18
C LEU A 189 -6.74 -20.56 14.11
N GLU A 190 -6.31 -21.39 15.06
CA GLU A 190 -5.20 -21.10 15.97
C GLU A 190 -3.91 -20.79 15.20
N GLN A 191 -3.53 -21.64 14.23
CA GLN A 191 -2.34 -21.43 13.42
C GLN A 191 -2.45 -20.18 12.54
N ILE A 192 -3.61 -19.93 11.93
CA ILE A 192 -3.83 -18.75 11.10
C ILE A 192 -3.73 -17.46 11.92
N LEU A 193 -4.23 -17.45 13.15
CA LEU A 193 -4.19 -16.29 14.03
C LEU A 193 -2.77 -15.93 14.52
N ALA A 194 -1.82 -16.86 14.37
CA ALA A 194 -0.39 -16.57 14.54
C ALA A 194 0.21 -15.79 13.37
N THR A 195 -0.46 -15.75 12.20
CA THR A 195 -0.02 -15.03 11.00
C THR A 195 -0.53 -13.58 10.98
N GLU A 196 0.04 -12.77 10.07
CA GLU A 196 -0.38 -11.38 9.83
C GLU A 196 -1.45 -11.26 8.71
N ALA A 197 -2.12 -12.36 8.32
CA ALA A 197 -3.14 -12.32 7.27
C ALA A 197 -4.25 -11.32 7.62
N PRO A 198 -4.58 -10.36 6.74
CA PRO A 198 -5.55 -9.29 7.06
C PRO A 198 -7.00 -9.74 7.04
N TYR A 199 -7.29 -10.89 6.42
CA TYR A 199 -8.64 -11.43 6.30
C TYR A 199 -8.65 -12.93 6.58
N VAL A 200 -9.46 -13.33 7.53
CA VAL A 200 -9.70 -14.74 7.89
C VAL A 200 -11.20 -14.98 7.89
N ALA A 201 -11.70 -15.79 6.96
CA ALA A 201 -13.10 -16.18 6.91
C ALA A 201 -13.28 -17.63 7.37
N PHE A 202 -14.31 -17.87 8.13
CA PHE A 202 -14.68 -19.20 8.59
C PHE A 202 -16.05 -19.59 8.05
N VAL A 203 -16.07 -20.62 7.19
CA VAL A 203 -17.31 -21.15 6.59
C VAL A 203 -18.02 -22.03 7.59
N THR A 204 -18.92 -21.43 8.33
CA THR A 204 -19.64 -22.09 9.43
C THR A 204 -20.94 -21.36 9.76
N SER A 205 -21.84 -21.99 10.53
CA SER A 205 -23.00 -21.34 11.10
C SER A 205 -22.61 -20.39 12.24
N LYS A 206 -23.45 -19.37 12.53
CA LYS A 206 -23.23 -18.45 13.65
C LYS A 206 -22.99 -19.16 14.98
N LYS A 207 -23.82 -20.19 15.28
CA LYS A 207 -23.72 -20.98 16.52
C LYS A 207 -22.37 -21.68 16.65
N ARG A 208 -21.95 -22.36 15.59
CA ARG A 208 -20.69 -23.10 15.59
C ARG A 208 -19.48 -22.18 15.57
N GLY A 209 -19.53 -21.09 14.80
CA GLY A 209 -18.48 -20.08 14.79
C GLY A 209 -18.27 -19.47 16.17
N GLN A 210 -19.36 -19.16 16.89
CA GLN A 210 -19.26 -18.67 18.26
C GLN A 210 -18.61 -19.69 19.21
N ALA A 211 -18.97 -20.96 19.13
CA ALA A 211 -18.35 -22.02 19.92
C ALA A 211 -16.84 -22.14 19.67
N ALA A 212 -16.41 -22.04 18.41
CA ALA A 212 -14.97 -22.05 18.07
C ALA A 212 -14.24 -20.81 18.64
N ILE A 213 -14.85 -19.64 18.59
CA ILE A 213 -14.28 -18.41 19.19
C ILE A 213 -14.17 -18.56 20.71
N ASP A 214 -15.18 -19.13 21.38
CA ASP A 214 -15.16 -19.31 22.83
C ASP A 214 -14.06 -20.30 23.24
N TYR A 215 -13.90 -21.41 22.51
CA TYR A 215 -12.80 -22.33 22.70
C TYR A 215 -11.43 -21.66 22.53
N LEU A 216 -11.22 -20.92 21.44
CA LEU A 216 -9.95 -20.20 21.21
C LEU A 216 -9.65 -19.16 22.31
N ARG A 217 -10.67 -18.54 22.87
CA ARG A 217 -10.53 -17.62 24.00
C ARG A 217 -10.13 -18.36 25.27
N GLU A 218 -10.71 -19.53 25.54
CA GLU A 218 -10.38 -20.38 26.69
C GLU A 218 -8.92 -20.84 26.68
N ILE A 219 -8.37 -21.15 25.50
CA ILE A 219 -6.95 -21.52 25.35
C ILE A 219 -6.01 -20.30 25.29
N GLY A 220 -6.53 -19.07 25.50
CA GLY A 220 -5.72 -17.87 25.69
C GLY A 220 -5.44 -17.06 24.43
N VAL A 221 -6.15 -17.27 23.31
CA VAL A 221 -5.99 -16.43 22.12
C VAL A 221 -6.50 -15.02 22.41
N PRO A 222 -5.70 -13.96 22.17
CA PRO A 222 -6.08 -12.59 22.45
C PRO A 222 -7.34 -12.14 21.68
N ALA A 223 -8.21 -11.36 22.33
CA ALA A 223 -9.46 -10.87 21.74
C ALA A 223 -9.25 -10.11 20.42
N GLU A 224 -8.17 -9.35 20.31
CA GLU A 224 -7.80 -8.62 19.07
C GLU A 224 -7.57 -9.56 17.89
N LYS A 225 -6.96 -10.72 18.14
CA LYS A 225 -6.74 -11.74 17.11
C LYS A 225 -8.06 -12.43 16.73
N LEU A 226 -8.89 -12.77 17.73
CA LEU A 226 -10.21 -13.36 17.50
C LEU A 226 -11.13 -12.46 16.66
N ALA A 227 -11.05 -11.15 16.85
CA ALA A 227 -11.82 -10.17 16.07
C ALA A 227 -11.48 -10.17 14.56
N ARG A 228 -10.38 -10.79 14.14
CA ARG A 228 -10.02 -10.95 12.72
C ARG A 228 -10.81 -12.06 12.03
N ILE A 229 -11.40 -12.98 12.79
CA ILE A 229 -12.17 -14.09 12.21
C ILE A 229 -13.56 -13.58 11.86
N LYS A 230 -13.88 -13.62 10.57
CA LYS A 230 -15.22 -13.37 10.07
C LYS A 230 -16.02 -14.65 9.92
N PHE A 231 -17.15 -14.73 10.62
CA PHE A 231 -18.13 -15.81 10.45
C PHE A 231 -19.57 -15.28 10.63
N PRO A 232 -20.52 -15.85 9.90
CA PRO A 232 -20.35 -16.67 8.71
C PRO A 232 -19.51 -15.96 7.64
N ALA A 233 -18.74 -16.74 6.86
CA ALA A 233 -17.94 -16.21 5.76
C ALA A 233 -18.82 -15.63 4.64
N GLY A 234 -18.34 -14.55 4.02
CA GLY A 234 -18.99 -13.92 2.87
C GLY A 234 -20.03 -12.86 3.23
N LEU A 235 -20.56 -12.21 2.19
CA LEU A 235 -21.67 -11.26 2.29
C LEU A 235 -22.99 -12.03 2.44
N ASP A 236 -23.91 -11.45 3.21
CA ASP A 236 -25.26 -12.00 3.32
C ASP A 236 -26.08 -11.66 2.05
N ILE A 237 -26.06 -12.58 1.11
CA ILE A 237 -26.77 -12.48 -0.18
C ILE A 237 -27.85 -13.58 -0.33
N GLY A 238 -28.13 -14.32 0.74
CA GLY A 238 -29.05 -15.44 0.71
C GLY A 238 -28.47 -16.70 0.06
N ALA A 239 -27.16 -16.83 -0.04
CA ALA A 239 -26.45 -17.97 -0.66
C ALA A 239 -26.81 -19.30 0.03
N GLN A 240 -27.11 -20.34 -0.76
CA GLN A 240 -27.51 -21.67 -0.29
C GLN A 240 -26.60 -22.78 -0.83
N THR A 241 -26.19 -22.69 -2.10
CA THR A 241 -25.31 -23.67 -2.71
C THR A 241 -23.83 -23.38 -2.45
N PRO A 242 -22.94 -24.39 -2.54
CA PRO A 242 -21.50 -24.16 -2.40
C PRO A 242 -20.96 -23.08 -3.33
N ASP A 243 -21.40 -23.02 -4.58
CA ASP A 243 -20.98 -22.01 -5.56
C ASP A 243 -21.46 -20.61 -5.17
N GLU A 244 -22.69 -20.46 -4.70
CA GLU A 244 -23.23 -19.17 -4.23
C GLU A 244 -22.49 -18.68 -2.97
N ILE A 245 -22.18 -19.60 -2.04
CA ILE A 245 -21.36 -19.29 -0.86
C ILE A 245 -19.97 -18.82 -1.29
N ALA A 246 -19.34 -19.49 -2.25
CA ALA A 246 -18.05 -19.08 -2.79
C ALA A 246 -18.12 -17.70 -3.44
N VAL A 247 -19.17 -17.41 -4.22
CA VAL A 247 -19.42 -16.08 -4.80
C VAL A 247 -19.55 -15.01 -3.71
N SER A 248 -20.31 -15.28 -2.64
CA SER A 248 -20.50 -14.34 -1.53
C SER A 248 -19.18 -14.01 -0.83
N ILE A 249 -18.31 -15.01 -0.62
CA ILE A 249 -16.99 -14.87 0.00
C ILE A 249 -16.06 -14.05 -0.91
N LEU A 250 -16.00 -14.36 -2.20
CA LEU A 250 -15.19 -13.62 -3.17
C LEU A 250 -15.67 -12.19 -3.36
N ALA A 251 -16.97 -11.96 -3.36
CA ALA A 251 -17.55 -10.61 -3.41
C ALA A 251 -17.13 -9.77 -2.20
N GLU A 252 -17.11 -10.36 -1.00
CA GLU A 252 -16.60 -9.70 0.21
C GLU A 252 -15.11 -9.37 0.09
N MET A 253 -14.29 -10.30 -0.38
CA MET A 253 -12.86 -10.05 -0.61
C MET A 253 -12.63 -8.92 -1.60
N VAL A 254 -13.40 -8.87 -2.71
CA VAL A 254 -13.35 -7.75 -3.66
C VAL A 254 -13.77 -6.44 -3.00
N GLN A 255 -14.82 -6.45 -2.18
CA GLN A 255 -15.26 -5.27 -1.45
C GLN A 255 -14.17 -4.74 -0.51
N ILE A 256 -13.51 -5.64 0.27
CA ILE A 256 -12.41 -5.27 1.18
C ILE A 256 -11.23 -4.72 0.39
N ARG A 257 -10.82 -5.38 -0.68
CA ARG A 257 -9.69 -4.97 -1.53
C ARG A 257 -9.91 -3.61 -2.19
N ARG A 258 -11.15 -3.27 -2.53
CA ARG A 258 -11.51 -2.02 -3.22
C ARG A 258 -11.91 -0.90 -2.28
N ARG A 259 -12.10 -1.16 -1.00
CA ARG A 259 -12.25 -0.09 -0.01
C ARG A 259 -10.96 0.72 0.02
N PRO A 260 -11.02 2.06 -0.09
CA PRO A 260 -9.84 2.86 0.18
C PRO A 260 -9.36 2.49 1.59
N PRO A 261 -8.03 2.40 1.82
CA PRO A 261 -7.53 2.16 3.15
C PRO A 261 -8.15 3.21 4.07
N SER A 262 -9.04 2.78 4.93
CA SER A 262 -9.42 3.59 6.08
C SER A 262 -8.15 3.68 6.91
N ILE A 263 -7.45 4.78 6.74
CA ILE A 263 -6.40 5.18 7.67
C ILE A 263 -7.16 5.43 8.97
N LYS A 264 -7.34 4.38 9.76
CA LYS A 264 -7.42 4.53 11.20
C LYS A 264 -6.00 4.93 11.60
N LEU A 265 -5.68 6.20 11.46
CA LEU A 265 -4.78 6.82 12.40
C LEU A 265 -5.31 6.35 13.76
N PRO A 266 -4.48 5.79 14.65
CA PRO A 266 -4.89 5.58 16.02
C PRO A 266 -5.39 6.96 16.47
N MET A 267 -6.72 7.11 16.59
CA MET A 267 -7.26 8.20 17.36
C MET A 267 -6.75 7.90 18.78
N LEU A 268 -5.64 8.56 19.11
CA LEU A 268 -5.34 8.86 20.49
C LEU A 268 -6.58 9.60 20.98
N THR A 269 -7.51 8.87 21.58
CA THR A 269 -8.53 9.44 22.44
C THR A 269 -7.78 10.05 23.61
N VAL A 270 -7.32 11.27 23.42
CA VAL A 270 -6.93 12.13 24.52
C VAL A 270 -8.21 12.40 25.28
N LYS A 271 -8.42 11.64 26.36
CA LYS A 271 -9.35 12.09 27.41
C LYS A 271 -8.87 13.48 27.77
N ALA A 272 -9.75 14.46 27.54
CA ALA A 272 -9.52 15.82 28.01
C ALA A 272 -9.40 15.78 29.55
N SER A 273 -8.17 15.70 30.05
CA SER A 273 -7.80 16.07 31.40
C SER A 273 -7.05 17.39 31.29
N GLN A 274 -7.51 18.32 32.06
CA GLN A 274 -7.10 19.71 32.12
C GLN A 274 -5.57 19.86 32.26
N SER A 275 -5.02 20.77 31.43
CA SER A 275 -3.82 21.57 31.65
C SER A 275 -2.51 20.90 32.06
N ALA A 276 -1.72 20.52 31.03
CA ALA A 276 -0.27 20.72 31.01
C ALA A 276 0.17 20.94 29.56
N PRO A 277 1.09 21.85 29.23
CA PRO A 277 1.52 22.09 27.87
C PRO A 277 2.26 20.86 27.36
N ILE A 278 1.80 20.32 26.22
CA ILE A 278 2.44 19.21 25.54
C ILE A 278 3.79 19.73 25.01
N ALA A 279 4.86 19.24 25.59
CA ALA A 279 6.19 19.46 25.05
C ALA A 279 6.23 18.84 23.63
N LEU A 280 6.48 19.68 22.63
CA LEU A 280 6.81 19.31 21.26
C LEU A 280 7.99 18.33 21.32
N VAL A 281 7.81 17.14 20.77
CA VAL A 281 8.93 16.27 20.43
C VAL A 281 9.63 16.95 19.26
N GLU A 282 10.61 17.80 19.58
CA GLU A 282 11.54 18.33 18.60
C GLU A 282 12.21 17.14 17.90
N MET A 283 12.00 17.02 16.60
CA MET A 283 12.83 16.18 15.75
C MET A 283 14.20 16.86 15.68
N LYS A 284 15.03 16.58 16.66
CA LYS A 284 16.36 17.18 16.80
C LYS A 284 17.17 16.92 15.54
N GLY A 285 17.47 17.99 14.79
CA GLY A 285 18.38 17.97 13.67
C GLY A 285 17.74 18.02 12.27
N GLN A 286 16.43 18.12 12.12
CA GLN A 286 15.76 18.23 10.84
C GLN A 286 14.84 19.45 10.77
N ALA A 287 14.80 20.13 9.60
CA ALA A 287 13.93 21.24 9.31
C ALA A 287 13.14 20.99 8.02
N LYS A 288 11.95 21.56 7.92
CA LYS A 288 11.12 21.51 6.70
C LYS A 288 11.43 22.74 5.83
N ASP A 289 11.80 22.52 4.56
CA ASP A 289 11.99 23.59 3.58
C ASP A 289 10.65 24.31 3.35
N PRO A 290 10.54 25.63 3.65
CA PRO A 290 9.27 26.36 3.59
C PRO A 290 8.73 26.57 2.15
N ILE A 291 9.55 26.34 1.14
CA ILE A 291 9.16 26.49 -0.27
C ILE A 291 8.57 25.21 -0.84
N CYS A 292 9.17 24.06 -0.56
CA CYS A 292 8.79 22.79 -1.18
C CYS A 292 8.37 21.69 -0.19
N GLY A 293 8.45 21.95 1.12
CA GLY A 293 8.04 21.00 2.17
C GLY A 293 9.00 19.83 2.39
N MET A 294 10.17 19.81 1.75
CA MET A 294 11.16 18.74 1.95
C MET A 294 11.82 18.84 3.31
N ILE A 295 12.07 17.67 3.93
CA ILE A 295 12.85 17.58 5.16
C ILE A 295 14.33 17.71 4.83
N VAL A 296 15.01 18.62 5.52
CA VAL A 296 16.43 18.97 5.37
C VAL A 296 17.13 18.69 6.68
N GLU A 297 18.23 17.96 6.65
CA GLU A 297 19.09 17.80 7.83
C GLU A 297 19.84 19.12 8.13
N MET A 298 19.53 19.72 9.27
CA MET A 298 20.10 21.03 9.68
C MET A 298 21.63 21.00 9.74
N ALA A 299 22.21 19.88 10.21
CA ALA A 299 23.66 19.73 10.36
C ALA A 299 24.43 19.70 9.04
N THR A 300 23.78 19.32 7.93
CA THR A 300 24.41 19.17 6.60
C THR A 300 23.82 20.13 5.56
N ALA A 301 22.88 20.98 5.96
CA ALA A 301 22.21 21.91 5.08
C ALA A 301 23.17 22.92 4.46
N ARG A 302 23.29 22.90 3.12
CA ARG A 302 24.15 23.83 2.36
C ARG A 302 23.51 25.18 2.10
N TYR A 303 22.19 25.26 2.21
CA TYR A 303 21.42 26.46 1.86
C TYR A 303 20.58 26.87 3.06
N THR A 304 20.91 28.04 3.62
CA THR A 304 20.22 28.61 4.78
C THR A 304 19.97 30.11 4.56
N SER A 305 18.93 30.65 5.18
CA SER A 305 18.66 32.09 5.27
C SER A 305 18.26 32.44 6.70
N LEU A 306 18.75 33.56 7.19
CA LEU A 306 18.33 34.15 8.46
C LEU A 306 17.26 35.22 8.18
N TYR A 307 16.09 35.08 8.78
CA TYR A 307 14.99 36.03 8.64
C TYR A 307 14.26 36.18 9.98
N GLU A 308 14.08 37.39 10.51
CA GLU A 308 13.45 37.66 11.83
C GLU A 308 14.05 36.84 13.00
N ASP A 309 15.38 36.70 13.06
CA ASP A 309 16.14 35.93 14.05
C ASP A 309 15.92 34.40 14.01
N GLU A 310 15.23 33.90 12.96
CA GLU A 310 15.02 32.48 12.71
C GLU A 310 15.82 32.00 11.50
N THR A 311 16.43 30.79 11.60
CA THR A 311 17.21 30.20 10.52
C THR A 311 16.35 29.22 9.75
N TYR A 312 16.13 29.49 8.46
CA TYR A 312 15.41 28.64 7.52
C TYR A 312 16.40 27.79 6.73
N TYR A 313 16.03 26.53 6.51
CA TYR A 313 16.85 25.53 5.83
C TYR A 313 16.20 25.12 4.52
N PHE A 314 16.99 25.01 3.44
CA PHE A 314 16.49 24.74 2.10
C PHE A 314 17.19 23.54 1.47
N CYS A 315 16.43 22.74 0.73
CA CYS A 315 16.93 21.57 0.02
C CYS A 315 17.84 21.95 -1.18
N CYS A 316 17.68 23.15 -1.74
CA CYS A 316 18.46 23.62 -2.90
C CYS A 316 18.57 25.16 -2.96
N ALA A 317 19.49 25.63 -3.81
CA ALA A 317 19.71 27.08 -4.02
C ALA A 317 18.47 27.80 -4.54
N GLY A 318 17.62 27.12 -5.34
CA GLY A 318 16.40 27.71 -5.90
C GLY A 318 15.36 28.02 -4.82
N CYS A 319 15.16 27.10 -3.86
CA CYS A 319 14.27 27.32 -2.73
C CYS A 319 14.74 28.49 -1.87
N LYS A 320 16.06 28.56 -1.55
CA LYS A 320 16.65 29.66 -0.83
C LYS A 320 16.41 31.00 -1.53
N GLN A 321 16.73 31.13 -2.83
CA GLN A 321 16.55 32.35 -3.59
C GLN A 321 15.10 32.80 -3.67
N LYS A 322 14.17 31.88 -3.75
CA LYS A 322 12.73 32.18 -3.78
C LYS A 322 12.26 32.69 -2.42
N PHE A 323 12.72 32.11 -1.34
CA PHE A 323 12.47 32.62 0.01
C PHE A 323 13.06 34.00 0.22
N ASP A 324 14.34 34.22 -0.16
CA ASP A 324 15.04 35.50 0.00
C ASP A 324 14.37 36.66 -0.76
N ARG A 325 13.59 36.36 -1.82
CA ARG A 325 12.85 37.40 -2.59
C ARG A 325 11.54 37.80 -1.90
N GLU A 326 10.83 36.86 -1.31
CA GLU A 326 9.50 37.08 -0.72
C GLU A 326 9.35 36.29 0.61
N PRO A 327 10.17 36.61 1.63
CA PRO A 327 10.18 35.80 2.87
C PRO A 327 8.85 35.83 3.62
N GLU A 328 8.17 37.00 3.62
CA GLU A 328 6.85 37.19 4.24
C GLU A 328 5.80 36.16 3.78
N LYS A 329 5.84 35.79 2.51
CA LYS A 329 4.88 34.89 1.88
C LYS A 329 5.03 33.43 2.35
N TYR A 330 6.23 33.03 2.77
CA TYR A 330 6.57 31.64 3.05
C TYR A 330 6.82 31.38 4.53
N LYS A 331 6.97 32.42 5.38
CA LYS A 331 7.12 32.22 6.83
C LYS A 331 5.87 31.62 7.49
N GLU A 332 4.66 31.95 6.99
CA GLU A 332 3.39 31.45 7.55
C GLU A 332 3.11 29.97 7.23
N GLN A 333 3.74 29.40 6.20
CA GLN A 333 3.53 27.99 5.85
C GLN A 333 4.20 27.01 6.84
N VAL A 334 5.13 27.51 7.66
CA VAL A 334 5.77 26.74 8.74
C VAL A 334 4.89 26.74 10.00
N ILE A 335 4.08 27.77 10.19
CA ILE A 335 3.27 27.98 11.43
C ILE A 335 1.91 27.27 11.35
N SER A 336 1.37 27.01 10.16
CA SER A 336 0.04 26.41 9.98
C SER A 336 0.01 24.87 10.12
N ASP A 337 1.15 24.21 10.29
CA ASP A 337 1.27 22.76 10.57
C ASP A 337 1.68 22.47 12.05
N GLN A 338 1.56 23.49 12.95
CA GLN A 338 1.75 23.33 14.40
C GLN A 338 0.43 23.01 15.14
#